data_674d4b20d0625f68d5814046a0f1ec56
#
_entry.id   674d4b20d0625f68d5814046a0f1ec56
#
_cell.length_a   1.000
_cell.length_b   1.000
_cell.length_c   1.000
_cell.angle_alpha   90.00
_cell.angle_beta   90.00
_cell.angle_gamma   90.00
#
_symmetry.space_group_name_H-M   'P 1'
#
loop_
_entity.id
_entity.type
_entity.pdbx_description
1 polymer ?
#
loop_
_entity_poly.entity_id
_entity_poly.type
_entity_poly.pdbx_seq_one_letter_code
_entity_poly.pdbx_strand_id
1 'polypeptide(L)'
;MRRALRAPEGAPPVRRRSLDRAPPDLGATLERARGNAVRVRELLAADGTRVSYSTLTRWLREAGLRKPPPRAGEYVFAPGCEMQHDTSPHRVTIGGRVVTAQCAGLVLAYSRRLFIAYSPRFTRFEAKHFLREAAVFMDGTCPRCVIDNTHVVLASGSGSEAIIAPEMAAFARTLGFGFMAHRIGHPDRKDQVA
;
A
#
# COMPACT_ATOMS: atom_id res chain seq x y z
N MET A 1 15.96 -42.60 22.14
CA MET A 1 17.14 -42.23 21.32
C MET A 1 16.69 -41.52 20.06
N ARG A 2 16.86 -40.18 19.96
CA ARG A 2 16.57 -39.40 18.77
C ARG A 2 17.85 -39.23 17.97
N ARG A 3 17.90 -39.84 16.78
CA ARG A 3 19.02 -39.76 15.84
C ARG A 3 19.01 -38.38 15.17
N ALA A 4 19.93 -37.51 15.54
CA ALA A 4 20.13 -36.23 14.86
C ALA A 4 20.63 -36.50 13.42
N LEU A 5 19.87 -36.02 12.43
CA LEU A 5 20.30 -35.99 11.03
C LEU A 5 21.38 -34.92 10.91
N ARG A 6 22.63 -35.32 10.69
CA ARG A 6 23.73 -34.44 10.30
C ARG A 6 23.42 -33.91 8.88
N ALA A 7 23.30 -32.61 8.74
CA ALA A 7 23.31 -31.96 7.43
C ALA A 7 24.70 -32.18 6.78
N PRO A 8 24.78 -32.37 5.44
CA PRO A 8 26.05 -32.46 4.75
C PRO A 8 26.79 -31.12 4.87
N GLU A 9 28.08 -31.20 5.23
CA GLU A 9 29.01 -30.07 5.17
C GLU A 9 29.22 -29.66 3.71
N GLY A 10 28.33 -28.78 3.23
CA GLY A 10 28.57 -27.98 2.01
C GLY A 10 29.31 -26.72 2.40
N ALA A 11 30.42 -26.41 1.72
CA ALA A 11 31.10 -25.13 1.88
C ALA A 11 30.06 -24.01 1.88
N PRO A 12 30.12 -23.00 2.79
CA PRO A 12 29.17 -21.93 2.85
C PRO A 12 29.15 -21.24 1.48
N PRO A 13 27.97 -20.86 0.96
CA PRO A 13 27.89 -20.22 -0.33
C PRO A 13 28.79 -18.98 -0.31
N VAL A 14 29.76 -18.95 -1.23
CA VAL A 14 30.64 -17.79 -1.42
C VAL A 14 29.71 -16.60 -1.69
N ARG A 15 29.49 -15.76 -0.68
CA ARG A 15 28.80 -14.48 -0.88
C ARG A 15 29.62 -13.72 -1.92
N ARG A 16 29.13 -13.65 -3.15
CA ARG A 16 29.67 -12.72 -4.12
C ARG A 16 29.65 -11.35 -3.45
N ARG A 17 30.83 -10.80 -3.13
CA ARG A 17 30.99 -9.44 -2.62
C ARG A 17 30.25 -8.55 -3.60
N SER A 18 29.19 -7.92 -3.14
CA SER A 18 28.57 -6.81 -3.88
C SER A 18 29.67 -5.79 -4.12
N LEU A 19 29.73 -5.20 -5.28
CA LEU A 19 30.67 -4.15 -5.60
C LEU A 19 30.68 -3.14 -4.42
N ASP A 20 31.85 -3.01 -3.76
CA ASP A 20 31.95 -2.20 -2.53
C ASP A 20 31.91 -0.69 -2.84
N ARG A 21 31.97 -0.33 -4.13
CA ARG A 21 32.04 1.07 -4.57
C ARG A 21 31.03 1.36 -5.67
N ALA A 22 30.37 2.53 -5.53
CA ALA A 22 29.45 3.02 -6.56
C ALA A 22 30.20 3.35 -7.87
N PRO A 23 29.58 3.15 -9.04
CA PRO A 23 30.10 3.65 -10.31
C PRO A 23 30.29 5.18 -10.27
N PRO A 24 31.33 5.71 -10.91
CA PRO A 24 31.62 7.15 -10.89
C PRO A 24 30.54 7.99 -11.55
N ASP A 25 29.80 7.43 -12.49
CA ASP A 25 28.71 8.04 -13.27
C ASP A 25 27.31 7.81 -12.71
N LEU A 26 27.22 7.36 -11.44
CA LEU A 26 25.93 7.04 -10.79
C LEU A 26 24.95 8.22 -10.82
N GLY A 27 25.44 9.46 -10.68
CA GLY A 27 24.64 10.69 -10.76
C GLY A 27 24.03 10.88 -12.14
N ALA A 28 24.84 10.80 -13.18
CA ALA A 28 24.39 10.92 -14.58
C ALA A 28 23.39 9.81 -14.95
N THR A 29 23.63 8.59 -14.44
CA THR A 29 22.70 7.46 -14.66
C THR A 29 21.36 7.71 -13.95
N LEU A 30 21.36 8.32 -12.76
CA LEU A 30 20.13 8.69 -12.05
C LEU A 30 19.33 9.77 -12.79
N GLU A 31 20.00 10.77 -13.37
CA GLU A 31 19.36 11.80 -14.19
C GLU A 31 18.74 11.19 -15.46
N ARG A 32 19.45 10.34 -16.19
CA ARG A 32 18.93 9.57 -17.35
C ARG A 32 17.71 8.73 -16.95
N ALA A 33 17.70 8.19 -15.74
CA ALA A 33 16.60 7.43 -15.19
C ALA A 33 15.48 8.32 -14.59
N ARG A 34 15.59 9.65 -14.67
CA ARG A 34 14.64 10.62 -14.09
C ARG A 34 14.36 10.36 -12.60
N GLY A 35 15.39 10.04 -11.84
CA GLY A 35 15.29 9.75 -10.39
C GLY A 35 14.75 8.35 -10.03
N ASN A 36 14.39 7.52 -11.01
CA ASN A 36 13.84 6.18 -10.77
C ASN A 36 14.96 5.15 -10.50
N ALA A 37 15.10 4.72 -9.24
CA ALA A 37 16.16 3.79 -8.83
C ALA A 37 16.02 2.39 -9.48
N VAL A 38 14.81 1.93 -9.81
CA VAL A 38 14.64 0.65 -10.54
C VAL A 38 15.22 0.78 -11.92
N ARG A 39 14.95 1.90 -12.62
CA ARG A 39 15.50 2.18 -13.94
C ARG A 39 17.01 2.36 -13.92
N VAL A 40 17.57 2.99 -12.87
CA VAL A 40 19.03 3.03 -12.67
C VAL A 40 19.62 1.63 -12.63
N ARG A 41 19.00 0.71 -11.87
CA ARG A 41 19.46 -0.68 -11.78
C ARG A 41 19.45 -1.39 -13.13
N GLU A 42 18.42 -1.15 -13.94
CA GLU A 42 18.33 -1.71 -15.30
C GLU A 42 19.43 -1.17 -16.22
N LEU A 43 19.67 0.14 -16.19
CA LEU A 43 20.74 0.78 -16.97
C LEU A 43 22.11 0.24 -16.57
N LEU A 44 22.41 0.18 -15.27
CA LEU A 44 23.65 -0.40 -14.76
C LEU A 44 23.82 -1.88 -15.16
N ALA A 45 22.73 -2.65 -15.17
CA ALA A 45 22.77 -4.04 -15.59
C ALA A 45 23.05 -4.19 -17.11
N ALA A 46 22.52 -3.27 -17.95
CA ALA A 46 22.82 -3.20 -19.36
C ALA A 46 24.29 -2.85 -19.62
N ASP A 47 24.88 -1.99 -18.78
CA ASP A 47 26.30 -1.63 -18.80
C ASP A 47 27.20 -2.68 -18.10
N GLY A 48 26.68 -3.88 -17.82
CA GLY A 48 27.41 -5.00 -17.22
C GLY A 48 27.51 -4.98 -15.69
N THR A 49 27.01 -3.96 -15.03
CA THR A 49 27.08 -3.80 -13.56
C THR A 49 25.80 -4.29 -12.88
N ARG A 50 25.79 -5.55 -12.44
CA ARG A 50 24.64 -6.14 -11.73
C ARG A 50 24.75 -5.92 -10.23
N VAL A 51 23.81 -5.14 -9.68
CA VAL A 51 23.74 -4.82 -8.24
C VAL A 51 22.38 -5.15 -7.67
N SER A 52 22.34 -5.45 -6.37
CA SER A 52 21.08 -5.57 -5.64
C SER A 52 20.43 -4.19 -5.47
N TYR A 53 19.11 -4.15 -5.33
CA TYR A 53 18.40 -2.89 -5.08
C TYR A 53 18.86 -2.23 -3.78
N SER A 54 19.15 -3.01 -2.74
CA SER A 54 19.66 -2.53 -1.46
C SER A 54 21.06 -1.89 -1.60
N THR A 55 21.96 -2.48 -2.39
CA THR A 55 23.28 -1.91 -2.67
C THR A 55 23.15 -0.58 -3.41
N LEU A 56 22.31 -0.54 -4.46
CA LEU A 56 22.07 0.69 -5.23
C LEU A 56 21.50 1.80 -4.34
N THR A 57 20.51 1.50 -3.51
CA THR A 57 19.90 2.52 -2.65
C THR A 57 20.87 3.02 -1.58
N ARG A 58 21.78 2.18 -1.10
CA ARG A 58 22.91 2.58 -0.24
C ARG A 58 23.81 3.57 -0.97
N TRP A 59 24.28 3.23 -2.16
CA TRP A 59 25.14 4.12 -2.97
C TRP A 59 24.52 5.49 -3.25
N LEU A 60 23.22 5.49 -3.65
CA LEU A 60 22.48 6.73 -3.90
C LEU A 60 22.39 7.62 -2.64
N ARG A 61 22.27 6.99 -1.46
CA ARG A 61 22.23 7.69 -0.18
C ARG A 61 23.61 8.23 0.21
N GLU A 62 24.66 7.39 0.11
CA GLU A 62 26.05 7.77 0.40
C GLU A 62 26.55 8.87 -0.52
N ALA A 63 26.12 8.87 -1.78
CA ALA A 63 26.42 9.92 -2.74
C ALA A 63 25.57 11.21 -2.58
N GLY A 64 24.65 11.27 -1.60
CA GLY A 64 23.74 12.40 -1.42
C GLY A 64 22.72 12.60 -2.55
N LEU A 65 22.61 11.65 -3.48
CA LEU A 65 21.76 11.72 -4.66
C LEU A 65 20.29 11.37 -4.36
N ARG A 66 20.03 10.78 -3.20
CA ARG A 66 18.67 10.46 -2.74
C ARG A 66 18.44 11.10 -1.37
N LYS A 67 17.60 12.12 -1.35
CA LYS A 67 17.09 12.63 -0.07
C LYS A 67 16.32 11.51 0.63
N PRO A 68 16.49 11.32 1.95
CA PRO A 68 15.59 10.46 2.69
C PRO A 68 14.17 10.97 2.44
N PRO A 69 13.17 10.07 2.31
CA PRO A 69 11.79 10.53 2.22
C PRO A 69 11.53 11.44 3.41
N PRO A 70 10.81 12.55 3.24
CA PRO A 70 10.39 13.36 4.37
C PRO A 70 9.72 12.40 5.36
N ARG A 71 10.01 12.56 6.65
CA ARG A 71 9.32 11.76 7.67
C ARG A 71 7.83 11.97 7.44
N ALA A 72 7.09 10.88 7.25
CA ALA A 72 5.64 10.93 7.21
C ALA A 72 5.17 11.71 8.44
N GLY A 73 4.35 12.73 8.24
CA GLY A 73 3.83 13.52 9.35
C GLY A 73 3.09 12.59 10.30
N GLU A 74 3.31 12.75 11.60
CA GLU A 74 2.55 12.03 12.60
C GLU A 74 1.13 12.60 12.62
N TYR A 75 0.18 11.85 12.04
CA TYR A 75 -1.22 12.24 12.08
C TYR A 75 -1.82 11.83 13.42
N VAL A 76 -2.20 12.81 14.21
CA VAL A 76 -2.95 12.60 15.45
C VAL A 76 -4.43 12.67 15.13
N PHE A 77 -5.13 11.57 15.34
CA PHE A 77 -6.59 11.50 15.19
C PHE A 77 -7.26 11.58 16.54
N ALA A 78 -8.33 12.36 16.65
CA ALA A 78 -9.18 12.31 17.83
C ALA A 78 -10.06 11.04 17.82
N PRO A 79 -10.41 10.46 18.99
CA PRO A 79 -11.29 9.30 19.06
C PRO A 79 -12.60 9.53 18.31
N GLY A 80 -13.04 8.54 17.55
CA GLY A 80 -14.33 8.57 16.85
C GLY A 80 -14.46 9.56 15.69
N CYS A 81 -13.38 10.24 15.27
CA CYS A 81 -13.46 11.28 14.24
C CYS A 81 -13.44 10.74 12.82
N GLU A 82 -12.64 9.71 12.56
CA GLU A 82 -12.35 9.27 11.20
C GLU A 82 -12.18 7.76 11.13
N MET A 83 -12.68 7.18 10.06
CA MET A 83 -12.39 5.83 9.60
C MET A 83 -11.90 5.87 8.17
N GLN A 84 -11.10 4.90 7.75
CA GLN A 84 -10.49 4.82 6.44
C GLN A 84 -10.83 3.50 5.79
N HIS A 85 -11.28 3.55 4.55
CA HIS A 85 -11.65 2.38 3.76
C HIS A 85 -10.78 2.28 2.52
N ASP A 86 -10.26 1.08 2.28
CA ASP A 86 -9.51 0.77 1.07
C ASP A 86 -9.86 -0.61 0.54
N THR A 87 -9.53 -0.85 -0.73
CA THR A 87 -9.72 -2.14 -1.40
C THR A 87 -8.50 -2.50 -2.23
N SER A 88 -8.14 -3.78 -2.20
CA SER A 88 -7.02 -4.29 -3.00
C SER A 88 -7.31 -5.68 -3.57
N PRO A 89 -6.89 -5.98 -4.81
CA PRO A 89 -7.03 -7.30 -5.40
C PRO A 89 -5.94 -8.25 -4.87
N HIS A 90 -6.36 -9.46 -4.49
CA HIS A 90 -5.46 -10.52 -4.05
C HIS A 90 -5.70 -11.81 -4.80
N ARG A 91 -4.62 -12.51 -5.16
CA ARG A 91 -4.70 -13.87 -5.69
C ARG A 91 -4.80 -14.85 -4.53
N VAL A 92 -5.90 -15.58 -4.48
CA VAL A 92 -6.17 -16.58 -3.43
C VAL A 92 -6.49 -17.93 -4.06
N THR A 93 -6.21 -19.02 -3.35
CA THR A 93 -6.55 -20.37 -3.81
C THR A 93 -7.78 -20.86 -3.07
N ILE A 94 -8.86 -21.09 -3.79
CA ILE A 94 -10.12 -21.62 -3.25
C ILE A 94 -10.46 -22.90 -4.00
N GLY A 95 -10.61 -24.03 -3.27
CA GLY A 95 -10.93 -25.33 -3.87
C GLY A 95 -9.90 -25.78 -4.93
N GLY A 96 -8.61 -25.48 -4.72
CA GLY A 96 -7.52 -25.79 -5.65
C GLY A 96 -7.43 -24.88 -6.88
N ARG A 97 -8.29 -23.87 -7.02
CA ARG A 97 -8.26 -22.90 -8.12
C ARG A 97 -7.77 -21.55 -7.65
N VAL A 98 -6.86 -20.95 -8.42
CA VAL A 98 -6.40 -19.58 -8.16
C VAL A 98 -7.42 -18.60 -8.73
N VAL A 99 -7.98 -17.78 -7.85
CA VAL A 99 -8.93 -16.71 -8.19
C VAL A 99 -8.42 -15.37 -7.69
N THR A 100 -8.85 -14.28 -8.30
CA THR A 100 -8.61 -12.94 -7.78
C THR A 100 -9.81 -12.54 -6.93
N ALA A 101 -9.58 -12.31 -5.65
CA ALA A 101 -10.57 -11.77 -4.72
C ALA A 101 -10.23 -10.33 -4.38
N GLN A 102 -11.26 -9.51 -4.16
CA GLN A 102 -11.12 -8.15 -3.64
C GLN A 102 -11.10 -8.20 -2.12
N CYS A 103 -10.05 -7.70 -1.52
CA CYS A 103 -9.96 -7.47 -0.08
C CYS A 103 -10.46 -6.06 0.21
N ALA A 104 -11.47 -5.93 1.06
CA ALA A 104 -11.93 -4.65 1.57
C ALA A 104 -11.52 -4.52 3.04
N GLY A 105 -10.94 -3.38 3.39
CA GLY A 105 -10.54 -3.03 4.75
C GLY A 105 -11.22 -1.75 5.23
N LEU A 106 -11.62 -1.71 6.50
CA LEU A 106 -12.03 -0.49 7.20
C LEU A 106 -11.26 -0.41 8.50
N VAL A 107 -10.54 0.69 8.72
CA VAL A 107 -9.80 0.94 9.95
C VAL A 107 -10.30 2.21 10.63
N LEU A 108 -10.46 2.14 11.95
CA LEU A 108 -10.69 3.34 12.78
C LEU A 108 -9.37 4.07 12.98
N ALA A 109 -9.27 5.32 12.56
CA ALA A 109 -8.00 6.06 12.50
C ALA A 109 -7.33 6.23 13.87
N TYR A 110 -8.09 6.37 14.95
CA TYR A 110 -7.56 6.50 16.31
C TYR A 110 -7.15 5.16 16.94
N SER A 111 -8.09 4.21 17.04
CA SER A 111 -7.86 2.92 17.74
C SER A 111 -7.11 1.88 16.94
N ARG A 112 -6.98 2.09 15.63
CA ARG A 112 -6.42 1.12 14.69
C ARG A 112 -7.20 -0.20 14.61
N ARG A 113 -8.43 -0.22 15.14
CA ARG A 113 -9.30 -1.38 15.02
C ARG A 113 -9.64 -1.58 13.54
N LEU A 114 -9.40 -2.78 13.04
CA LEU A 114 -9.49 -3.13 11.62
C LEU A 114 -10.56 -4.19 11.41
N PHE A 115 -11.40 -4.00 10.38
CA PHE A 115 -12.31 -4.99 9.84
C PHE A 115 -11.92 -5.30 8.40
N ILE A 116 -11.81 -6.58 8.05
CA ILE A 116 -11.44 -7.04 6.71
C ILE A 116 -12.44 -8.07 6.22
N ALA A 117 -12.83 -7.99 4.94
CA ALA A 117 -13.59 -9.03 4.26
C ALA A 117 -13.12 -9.21 2.82
N TYR A 118 -13.27 -10.44 2.32
CA TYR A 118 -12.97 -10.79 0.94
C TYR A 118 -14.23 -11.03 0.14
N SER A 119 -14.25 -10.56 -1.10
CA SER A 119 -15.35 -10.78 -2.05
C SER A 119 -14.79 -11.14 -3.43
N PRO A 120 -15.44 -12.01 -4.22
CA PRO A 120 -15.02 -12.30 -5.59
C PRO A 120 -15.02 -11.07 -6.50
N ARG A 121 -15.85 -10.09 -6.19
CA ARG A 121 -15.97 -8.80 -6.88
C ARG A 121 -16.33 -7.72 -5.86
N PHE A 122 -16.11 -6.47 -6.21
CA PHE A 122 -16.41 -5.35 -5.31
C PHE A 122 -17.13 -4.25 -6.08
N THR A 123 -18.46 -4.35 -6.10
CA THR A 123 -19.37 -3.35 -6.67
C THR A 123 -19.97 -2.49 -5.56
N ARG A 124 -20.84 -1.55 -5.90
CA ARG A 124 -21.56 -0.74 -4.89
C ARG A 124 -22.40 -1.58 -3.94
N PHE A 125 -22.90 -2.73 -4.39
CA PHE A 125 -23.63 -3.64 -3.53
C PHE A 125 -22.73 -4.25 -2.47
N GLU A 126 -21.58 -4.82 -2.87
CA GLU A 126 -20.60 -5.40 -1.94
C GLU A 126 -20.01 -4.33 -1.01
N ALA A 127 -19.78 -3.11 -1.50
CA ALA A 127 -19.30 -2.00 -0.68
C ALA A 127 -20.33 -1.62 0.42
N LYS A 128 -21.60 -1.52 0.08
CA LYS A 128 -22.66 -1.26 1.07
C LYS A 128 -22.77 -2.39 2.10
N HIS A 129 -22.70 -3.64 1.65
CA HIS A 129 -22.72 -4.80 2.53
C HIS A 129 -21.51 -4.78 3.48
N PHE A 130 -20.32 -4.62 2.94
CA PHE A 130 -19.07 -4.55 3.72
C PHE A 130 -19.13 -3.44 4.78
N LEU A 131 -19.50 -2.22 4.39
CA LEU A 131 -19.55 -1.08 5.31
C LEU A 131 -20.60 -1.27 6.41
N ARG A 132 -21.73 -1.91 6.11
CA ARG A 132 -22.73 -2.28 7.12
C ARG A 132 -22.19 -3.30 8.11
N GLU A 133 -21.55 -4.38 7.64
CA GLU A 133 -20.94 -5.40 8.50
C GLU A 133 -19.80 -4.81 9.35
N ALA A 134 -18.99 -3.92 8.76
CA ALA A 134 -17.96 -3.19 9.48
C ALA A 134 -18.54 -2.31 10.59
N ALA A 135 -19.63 -1.58 10.33
CA ALA A 135 -20.32 -0.76 11.31
C ALA A 135 -20.85 -1.61 12.47
N VAL A 136 -21.42 -2.78 12.19
CA VAL A 136 -21.85 -3.73 13.24
C VAL A 136 -20.66 -4.24 14.05
N PHE A 137 -19.57 -4.64 13.40
CA PHE A 137 -18.36 -5.13 14.06
C PHE A 137 -17.70 -4.05 14.96
N MET A 138 -17.71 -2.79 14.49
CA MET A 138 -17.11 -1.66 15.22
C MET A 138 -18.00 -1.11 16.35
N ASP A 139 -19.28 -1.53 16.38
CA ASP A 139 -20.33 -0.96 17.26
C ASP A 139 -20.60 0.52 16.95
N GLY A 140 -20.62 0.85 15.64
CA GLY A 140 -20.89 2.18 15.14
C GLY A 140 -19.96 2.62 14.01
N THR A 141 -20.03 3.92 13.70
CA THR A 141 -19.25 4.54 12.63
C THR A 141 -18.60 5.85 13.12
N CYS A 142 -17.56 6.32 12.41
CA CYS A 142 -17.05 7.67 12.57
C CYS A 142 -17.74 8.61 11.54
N PRO A 143 -17.95 9.88 11.85
CA PRO A 143 -18.63 10.81 10.92
C PRO A 143 -17.93 11.00 9.57
N ARG A 144 -16.64 10.69 9.47
CA ARG A 144 -15.87 10.76 8.23
C ARG A 144 -15.34 9.39 7.84
N CYS A 145 -15.62 8.97 6.60
CA CYS A 145 -15.03 7.80 5.97
C CYS A 145 -14.14 8.25 4.81
N VAL A 146 -12.82 8.20 5.02
CA VAL A 146 -11.85 8.52 3.96
C VAL A 146 -11.72 7.32 3.04
N ILE A 147 -11.80 7.58 1.75
CA ILE A 147 -11.71 6.58 0.68
C ILE A 147 -10.66 6.97 -0.34
N ASP A 148 -10.11 5.97 -1.04
CA ASP A 148 -9.42 6.23 -2.29
C ASP A 148 -10.42 6.62 -3.40
N ASN A 149 -9.90 7.17 -4.50
CA ASN A 149 -10.69 7.58 -5.67
C ASN A 149 -11.26 6.37 -6.43
N THR A 150 -12.08 5.59 -5.76
CA THR A 150 -12.69 4.37 -6.32
C THR A 150 -14.02 4.67 -7.00
N HIS A 151 -14.20 4.19 -8.23
CA HIS A 151 -15.45 4.29 -8.98
C HIS A 151 -16.64 3.56 -8.30
N VAL A 152 -16.36 2.71 -7.32
CA VAL A 152 -17.40 2.07 -6.52
C VAL A 152 -18.16 3.08 -5.67
N VAL A 153 -17.47 4.10 -5.15
CA VAL A 153 -18.08 5.14 -4.32
C VAL A 153 -18.28 6.44 -5.09
N LEU A 154 -17.35 6.78 -6.00
CA LEU A 154 -17.44 8.00 -6.78
C LEU A 154 -18.33 7.85 -8.01
N ALA A 155 -19.08 8.88 -8.33
CA ALA A 155 -19.75 9.05 -9.62
C ALA A 155 -18.79 9.64 -10.66
N SER A 156 -17.95 10.60 -10.23
CA SER A 156 -16.94 11.28 -11.08
C SER A 156 -15.95 12.06 -10.23
N GLY A 157 -14.90 12.57 -10.87
CA GLY A 157 -13.89 13.41 -10.24
C GLY A 157 -12.94 12.63 -9.33
N SER A 158 -12.07 13.38 -8.65
CA SER A 158 -11.09 12.85 -7.71
C SER A 158 -10.68 13.91 -6.68
N GLY A 159 -10.20 13.51 -5.51
CA GLY A 159 -9.73 14.42 -4.46
C GLY A 159 -10.81 15.41 -4.03
N SER A 160 -10.52 16.73 -4.09
CA SER A 160 -11.47 17.78 -3.68
C SER A 160 -12.65 17.96 -4.65
N GLU A 161 -12.52 17.48 -5.89
CA GLU A 161 -13.57 17.56 -6.92
C GLU A 161 -14.34 16.24 -7.08
N ALA A 162 -14.13 15.31 -6.17
CA ALA A 162 -14.80 14.04 -6.19
C ALA A 162 -16.30 14.20 -5.92
N ILE A 163 -17.13 13.65 -6.80
CA ILE A 163 -18.57 13.58 -6.64
C ILE A 163 -18.94 12.19 -6.19
N ILE A 164 -19.46 12.08 -4.97
CA ILE A 164 -19.93 10.80 -4.42
C ILE A 164 -21.21 10.39 -5.17
N ALA A 165 -21.31 9.12 -5.53
CA ALA A 165 -22.52 8.60 -6.16
C ALA A 165 -23.74 8.81 -5.22
N PRO A 166 -24.87 9.36 -5.72
CA PRO A 166 -26.01 9.73 -4.87
C PRO A 166 -26.52 8.60 -3.98
N GLU A 167 -26.55 7.37 -4.50
CA GLU A 167 -26.94 6.20 -3.73
C GLU A 167 -25.97 5.82 -2.62
N MET A 168 -24.66 6.06 -2.81
CA MET A 168 -23.63 5.82 -1.79
C MET A 168 -23.69 6.91 -0.73
N ALA A 169 -23.91 8.17 -1.13
CA ALA A 169 -24.12 9.27 -0.20
C ALA A 169 -25.38 9.06 0.66
N ALA A 170 -26.46 8.60 0.07
CA ALA A 170 -27.69 8.26 0.80
C ALA A 170 -27.44 7.14 1.81
N PHE A 171 -26.79 6.06 1.38
CA PHE A 171 -26.44 4.94 2.24
C PHE A 171 -25.54 5.37 3.41
N ALA A 172 -24.50 6.18 3.16
CA ALA A 172 -23.62 6.67 4.21
C ALA A 172 -24.38 7.48 5.26
N ARG A 173 -25.31 8.35 4.84
CA ARG A 173 -26.16 9.10 5.77
C ARG A 173 -27.03 8.21 6.68
N THR A 174 -27.53 7.08 6.19
CA THR A 174 -28.31 6.14 7.03
C THR A 174 -27.47 5.50 8.13
N LEU A 175 -26.14 5.42 7.94
CA LEU A 175 -25.19 4.92 8.93
C LEU A 175 -24.48 6.04 9.71
N GLY A 176 -24.85 7.29 9.51
CA GLY A 176 -24.34 8.44 10.27
C GLY A 176 -22.96 8.93 9.85
N PHE A 177 -22.51 8.67 8.61
CA PHE A 177 -21.22 9.15 8.11
C PHE A 177 -21.29 9.79 6.71
N GLY A 178 -20.21 10.49 6.32
CA GLY A 178 -19.99 10.98 4.98
C GLY A 178 -18.69 10.45 4.39
N PHE A 179 -18.67 10.17 3.08
CA PHE A 179 -17.44 9.85 2.37
C PHE A 179 -16.61 11.09 2.10
N MET A 180 -15.29 10.94 2.20
CA MET A 180 -14.29 11.94 1.84
C MET A 180 -13.26 11.29 0.93
N ALA A 181 -13.16 11.75 -0.31
CA ALA A 181 -12.14 11.27 -1.23
C ALA A 181 -10.76 11.81 -0.84
N HIS A 182 -9.74 10.96 -0.95
CA HIS A 182 -8.37 11.34 -0.64
C HIS A 182 -7.85 12.38 -1.64
N ARG A 183 -7.18 13.45 -1.17
CA ARG A 183 -6.53 14.44 -2.05
C ARG A 183 -5.33 13.82 -2.75
N ILE A 184 -5.26 13.97 -4.07
CA ILE A 184 -4.09 13.57 -4.86
C ILE A 184 -2.88 14.38 -4.38
N GLY A 185 -1.76 13.69 -4.07
CA GLY A 185 -0.51 14.34 -3.67
C GLY A 185 -0.18 14.31 -2.17
N HIS A 186 -1.02 13.73 -1.33
CA HIS A 186 -0.71 13.45 0.08
C HIS A 186 -0.79 11.96 0.39
N PRO A 187 0.19 11.15 -0.07
CA PRO A 187 0.20 9.71 0.14
C PRO A 187 0.27 9.30 1.61
N ASP A 188 0.80 10.18 2.46
CA ASP A 188 1.09 9.90 3.87
C ASP A 188 -0.16 9.61 4.74
N ARG A 189 -1.37 9.91 4.24
CA ARG A 189 -2.64 9.59 4.93
C ARG A 189 -3.09 8.15 4.74
N LYS A 190 -2.52 7.43 3.77
CA LYS A 190 -2.91 6.07 3.39
C LYS A 190 -2.15 4.95 4.13
N ASP A 191 -1.04 5.25 4.78
CA ASP A 191 -0.13 4.25 5.35
C ASP A 191 -0.72 3.44 6.52
N GLN A 192 -2.02 3.59 6.78
CA GLN A 192 -2.70 2.91 7.87
C GLN A 192 -3.51 1.69 7.46
N VAL A 193 -3.73 1.48 6.16
CA VAL A 193 -4.55 0.38 5.61
C VAL A 193 -3.75 -0.54 4.66
N ALA A 194 -2.51 -0.16 4.30
CA ALA A 194 -1.65 -0.94 3.41
C ALA A 194 -0.79 -1.96 4.17
#